data_9c4624e63b96ea1476f159ebb1a3bbbe
#
_entry.id   9c4624e63b96ea1476f159ebb1a3bbbe
#
_cell.length_a   1.000
_cell.length_b   1.000
_cell.length_c   1.000
_cell.angle_alpha   90.00
_cell.angle_beta   90.00
_cell.angle_gamma   90.00
#
_symmetry.space_group_name_H-M   'P 1'
#
loop_
_entity.id
_entity.type
_entity.pdbx_description
1 polymer ?
#
loop_
_entity_poly.entity_id
_entity_poly.type
_entity_poly.pdbx_seq_one_letter_code
_entity_poly.pdbx_strand_id
1 'polypeptide(L)'
;MACEVITTPGAVFALWGKPETADMDRVKSAIDAAATACGHPVVYVTRVPVTSPPPDAQARARLDQLMPGILKVCSTYHVVLEGEGFGSAMKRGILTGIFQLSWRRKTFFVHAKVQEVQGSVAPEEQQTVNKLLDVARSRGLLETSL
;
A
#
# COMPACT_ATOMS: atom_id res chain seq x y z
N MET A 1 15.22 -6.41 -5.75
CA MET A 1 14.99 -5.62 -4.52
C MET A 1 13.89 -6.28 -3.71
N ALA A 2 14.16 -6.52 -2.45
CA ALA A 2 13.14 -7.10 -1.57
C ALA A 2 12.14 -6.04 -1.15
N CYS A 3 10.98 -6.48 -0.68
CA CYS A 3 9.97 -5.61 -0.12
C CYS A 3 10.41 -5.13 1.27
N GLU A 4 10.35 -3.84 1.50
CA GLU A 4 10.62 -3.24 2.80
C GLU A 4 9.30 -2.94 3.50
N VAL A 5 9.20 -3.32 4.78
CA VAL A 5 7.97 -3.12 5.55
C VAL A 5 8.27 -2.34 6.82
N ILE A 6 7.47 -1.32 7.10
CA ILE A 6 7.55 -0.52 8.31
C ILE A 6 6.20 -0.59 9.02
N THR A 7 6.22 -0.75 10.34
CA THR A 7 5.02 -0.69 11.16
C THR A 7 5.18 0.41 12.20
N THR A 8 4.18 1.28 12.30
CA THR A 8 4.04 2.25 13.37
C THR A 8 2.67 2.02 14.03
N PRO A 9 2.40 2.58 15.21
CA PRO A 9 1.10 2.35 15.83
C PRO A 9 -0.07 2.73 14.91
N GLY A 10 -0.89 1.74 14.57
CA GLY A 10 -2.07 1.94 13.73
C GLY A 10 -1.83 2.01 12.24
N ALA A 11 -0.60 1.77 11.76
CA ALA A 11 -0.30 1.92 10.33
C ALA A 11 0.83 1.00 9.88
N VAL A 12 0.80 0.61 8.61
CA VAL A 12 1.83 -0.20 7.98
C VAL A 12 2.18 0.41 6.62
N PHE A 13 3.46 0.45 6.30
CA PHE A 13 3.99 0.90 5.02
C PHE A 13 4.80 -0.22 4.37
N ALA A 14 4.64 -0.38 3.06
CA ALA A 14 5.45 -1.33 2.30
C ALA A 14 5.99 -0.67 1.04
N LEU A 15 7.29 -0.85 0.79
CA LEU A 15 7.93 -0.46 -0.46
C LEU A 15 8.20 -1.72 -1.26
N TRP A 16 7.63 -1.80 -2.46
CA TRP A 16 7.74 -2.99 -3.30
C TRP A 16 8.88 -2.87 -4.30
N GLY A 17 9.60 -4.00 -4.46
CA GLY A 17 10.42 -4.21 -5.63
C GLY A 17 9.65 -5.10 -6.60
N LYS A 18 10.24 -6.24 -7.00
CA LYS A 18 9.53 -7.23 -7.78
C LYS A 18 8.51 -7.92 -6.87
N PRO A 19 7.22 -7.94 -7.22
CA PRO A 19 6.21 -8.58 -6.37
C PRO A 19 6.43 -10.10 -6.31
N GLU A 20 6.57 -10.63 -5.10
CA GLU A 20 6.74 -12.07 -4.87
C GLU A 20 5.75 -12.55 -3.81
N THR A 21 5.35 -13.81 -3.90
CA THR A 21 4.33 -14.36 -2.99
C THR A 21 4.78 -14.32 -1.53
N ALA A 22 6.06 -14.61 -1.27
CA ALA A 22 6.60 -14.58 0.09
C ALA A 22 6.52 -13.19 0.71
N ASP A 23 6.77 -12.14 -0.11
CA ASP A 23 6.68 -10.78 0.37
C ASP A 23 5.23 -10.39 0.66
N MET A 24 4.29 -10.86 -0.14
CA MET A 24 2.86 -10.62 0.09
C MET A 24 2.40 -11.22 1.40
N ASP A 25 2.85 -12.44 1.70
CA ASP A 25 2.54 -13.10 2.96
C ASP A 25 3.14 -12.33 4.14
N ARG A 26 4.34 -11.80 3.99
CA ARG A 26 5.01 -11.02 5.03
C ARG A 26 4.27 -9.70 5.30
N VAL A 27 3.83 -9.02 4.24
CA VAL A 27 3.04 -7.80 4.37
C VAL A 27 1.71 -8.09 5.08
N LYS A 28 1.04 -9.16 4.67
CA LYS A 28 -0.23 -9.56 5.31
C LYS A 28 -0.02 -9.82 6.81
N SER A 29 1.05 -10.52 7.17
CA SER A 29 1.36 -10.79 8.57
C SER A 29 1.62 -9.50 9.36
N ALA A 30 2.33 -8.54 8.74
CA ALA A 30 2.59 -7.26 9.40
C ALA A 30 1.30 -6.46 9.62
N ILE A 31 0.40 -6.47 8.65
CA ILE A 31 -0.89 -5.79 8.78
C ILE A 31 -1.74 -6.43 9.88
N ASP A 32 -1.81 -7.75 9.91
CA ASP A 32 -2.56 -8.47 10.94
C ASP A 32 -2.00 -8.20 12.33
N ALA A 33 -0.68 -8.22 12.47
CA ALA A 33 -0.02 -7.95 13.75
C ALA A 33 -0.28 -6.52 14.23
N ALA A 34 -0.23 -5.55 13.32
CA ALA A 34 -0.50 -4.16 13.64
C ALA A 34 -1.95 -3.97 14.10
N ALA A 35 -2.90 -4.58 13.41
CA ALA A 35 -4.30 -4.49 13.77
C ALA A 35 -4.56 -5.12 15.14
N THR A 36 -3.94 -6.27 15.41
CA THR A 36 -4.06 -6.94 16.71
C THR A 36 -3.48 -6.07 17.81
N ALA A 37 -2.31 -5.46 17.58
CA ALA A 37 -1.62 -4.67 18.59
C ALA A 37 -2.41 -3.41 18.97
N CYS A 38 -3.05 -2.74 18.02
CA CYS A 38 -3.80 -1.51 18.30
C CYS A 38 -5.29 -1.76 18.59
N GLY A 39 -5.80 -2.93 18.28
CA GLY A 39 -7.19 -3.30 18.57
C GLY A 39 -8.22 -2.69 17.62
N HIS A 40 -7.81 -2.16 16.49
CA HIS A 40 -8.71 -1.59 15.48
C HIS A 40 -8.09 -1.68 14.09
N PRO A 41 -8.86 -1.45 13.02
CA PRO A 41 -8.30 -1.46 11.67
C PRO A 41 -7.19 -0.42 11.51
N VAL A 42 -6.23 -0.73 10.65
CA VAL A 42 -5.04 0.09 10.43
C VAL A 42 -5.06 0.75 9.06
N VAL A 43 -4.27 1.82 8.92
CA VAL A 43 -4.01 2.44 7.62
C VAL A 43 -2.86 1.68 6.96
N TYR A 44 -3.03 1.27 5.72
CA TYR A 44 -1.98 0.63 4.96
C TYR A 44 -1.61 1.49 3.76
N VAL A 45 -0.32 1.81 3.64
CA VAL A 45 0.22 2.57 2.52
C VAL A 45 1.28 1.72 1.84
N THR A 46 1.14 1.51 0.55
CA THR A 46 2.13 0.77 -0.22
C THR A 46 2.63 1.63 -1.37
N ARG A 47 3.94 1.65 -1.54
CA ARG A 47 4.60 2.38 -2.62
C ARG A 47 5.13 1.39 -3.65
N VAL A 48 4.74 1.59 -4.90
CA VAL A 48 5.22 0.80 -6.02
C VAL A 48 6.01 1.73 -6.94
N PRO A 49 7.34 1.66 -6.95
CA PRO A 49 8.16 2.51 -7.82
C PRO A 49 7.87 2.23 -9.29
N VAL A 50 8.15 3.24 -10.12
CA VAL A 50 7.94 3.11 -11.57
C VAL A 50 8.73 1.96 -12.17
N THR A 51 9.85 1.60 -11.55
CA THR A 51 10.73 0.50 -12.02
C THR A 51 10.23 -0.88 -11.61
N SER A 52 9.27 -0.96 -10.71
CA SER A 52 8.75 -2.26 -10.28
C SER A 52 7.93 -2.88 -11.40
N PRO A 53 8.19 -4.15 -11.75
CA PRO A 53 7.38 -4.83 -12.75
C PRO A 53 5.99 -5.13 -12.18
N PRO A 54 4.98 -5.29 -13.03
CA PRO A 54 3.67 -5.74 -12.57
C PRO A 54 3.78 -7.16 -12.01
N PRO A 55 2.87 -7.56 -11.10
CA PRO A 55 2.88 -8.93 -10.60
C PRO A 55 2.60 -9.92 -11.72
N ASP A 56 3.28 -11.06 -11.70
CA ASP A 56 3.00 -12.15 -12.63
C ASP A 56 1.69 -12.86 -12.22
N ALA A 57 1.30 -13.87 -12.98
CA ALA A 57 0.03 -14.57 -12.74
C ALA A 57 -0.01 -15.21 -11.34
N GLN A 58 1.10 -15.80 -10.89
CA GLN A 58 1.16 -16.44 -9.58
C GLN A 58 1.08 -15.42 -8.45
N ALA A 59 1.82 -14.34 -8.54
CA ALA A 59 1.80 -13.27 -7.55
C ALA A 59 0.41 -12.62 -7.50
N ARG A 60 -0.21 -12.41 -8.65
CA ARG A 60 -1.54 -11.84 -8.71
C ARG A 60 -2.58 -12.75 -8.07
N ALA A 61 -2.50 -14.06 -8.33
CA ALA A 61 -3.42 -15.01 -7.70
C ALA A 61 -3.28 -14.98 -6.19
N ARG A 62 -2.03 -14.88 -5.68
CA ARG A 62 -1.81 -14.80 -4.24
C ARG A 62 -2.38 -13.51 -3.66
N LEU A 63 -2.18 -12.39 -4.35
CA LEU A 63 -2.74 -11.12 -3.92
C LEU A 63 -4.27 -11.20 -3.83
N ASP A 64 -4.90 -11.78 -4.85
CA ASP A 64 -6.35 -11.96 -4.85
C ASP A 64 -6.83 -12.79 -3.66
N GLN A 65 -6.07 -13.81 -3.27
CA GLN A 65 -6.39 -14.63 -2.10
C GLN A 65 -6.27 -13.85 -0.79
N LEU A 66 -5.30 -12.94 -0.70
CA LEU A 66 -5.02 -12.21 0.53
C LEU A 66 -5.87 -10.94 0.70
N MET A 67 -6.31 -10.34 -0.41
CA MET A 67 -6.97 -9.03 -0.35
C MET A 67 -8.22 -8.97 0.53
N PRO A 68 -9.14 -9.95 0.49
CA PRO A 68 -10.31 -9.84 1.37
C PRO A 68 -9.94 -9.74 2.85
N GLY A 69 -8.94 -10.51 3.29
CA GLY A 69 -8.47 -10.44 4.67
C GLY A 69 -7.75 -9.13 4.98
N ILE A 70 -6.96 -8.62 4.04
CA ILE A 70 -6.27 -7.34 4.21
C ILE A 70 -7.30 -6.21 4.34
N LEU A 71 -8.26 -6.15 3.44
CA LEU A 71 -9.27 -5.09 3.45
C LEU A 71 -10.14 -5.13 4.70
N LYS A 72 -10.33 -6.31 5.27
CA LYS A 72 -11.12 -6.46 6.49
C LYS A 72 -10.45 -5.79 7.69
N VAL A 73 -9.12 -5.77 7.74
CA VAL A 73 -8.37 -5.21 8.87
C VAL A 73 -7.75 -3.85 8.57
N CYS A 74 -8.01 -3.29 7.39
CA CYS A 74 -7.54 -1.95 7.04
C CYS A 74 -8.70 -0.96 7.06
N SER A 75 -8.49 0.20 7.69
CA SER A 75 -9.44 1.30 7.59
C SER A 75 -9.35 1.94 6.20
N THR A 76 -8.13 2.12 5.69
CA THR A 76 -7.90 2.55 4.32
C THR A 76 -6.68 1.83 3.76
N TYR A 77 -6.68 1.64 2.45
CA TYR A 77 -5.61 0.98 1.71
C TYR A 77 -5.18 1.93 0.59
N HIS A 78 -3.93 2.38 0.65
CA HIS A 78 -3.40 3.36 -0.29
C HIS A 78 -2.28 2.74 -1.12
N VAL A 79 -2.44 2.76 -2.44
CA VAL A 79 -1.39 2.32 -3.36
C VAL A 79 -0.84 3.56 -4.05
N VAL A 80 0.47 3.80 -3.89
CA VAL A 80 1.16 4.88 -4.56
C VAL A 80 1.94 4.26 -5.73
N LEU A 81 1.43 4.46 -6.93
CA LEU A 81 2.09 4.03 -8.17
C LEU A 81 2.77 5.24 -8.77
N GLU A 82 4.05 5.36 -8.48
CA GLU A 82 4.82 6.53 -8.87
C GLU A 82 5.20 6.50 -10.34
N GLY A 83 5.49 7.68 -10.84
CA GLY A 83 5.93 7.87 -12.19
C GLY A 83 4.92 8.66 -12.99
N GLU A 84 5.44 9.40 -13.96
CA GLU A 84 4.63 10.14 -14.90
C GLU A 84 4.76 9.48 -16.25
N GLY A 85 3.75 9.65 -17.06
CA GLY A 85 3.73 9.11 -18.38
C GLY A 85 2.66 8.05 -18.56
N PHE A 86 2.49 7.66 -19.81
CA PHE A 86 1.38 6.82 -20.23
C PHE A 86 1.39 5.45 -19.56
N GLY A 87 2.57 4.83 -19.44
CA GLY A 87 2.66 3.49 -18.85
C GLY A 87 2.21 3.44 -17.41
N SER A 88 2.62 4.44 -16.60
CA SER A 88 2.23 4.50 -15.19
C SER A 88 0.76 4.83 -15.02
N ALA A 89 0.23 5.76 -15.83
CA ALA A 89 -1.19 6.08 -15.79
C ALA A 89 -2.04 4.87 -16.17
N MET A 90 -1.58 4.08 -17.14
CA MET A 90 -2.27 2.86 -17.54
C MET A 90 -2.27 1.83 -16.41
N LYS A 91 -1.14 1.63 -15.74
CA LYS A 91 -1.05 0.71 -14.60
C LYS A 91 -2.02 1.11 -13.48
N ARG A 92 -2.09 2.42 -13.18
CA ARG A 92 -3.03 2.92 -12.17
C ARG A 92 -4.47 2.65 -12.57
N GLY A 93 -4.80 2.89 -13.83
CA GLY A 93 -6.15 2.64 -14.32
C GLY A 93 -6.54 1.16 -14.24
N ILE A 94 -5.64 0.28 -14.64
CA ILE A 94 -5.88 -1.16 -14.59
C ILE A 94 -6.05 -1.62 -13.15
N LEU A 95 -5.16 -1.21 -12.24
CA LEU A 95 -5.25 -1.59 -10.84
C LEU A 95 -6.54 -1.08 -10.21
N THR A 96 -6.87 0.19 -10.44
CA THR A 96 -8.09 0.77 -9.91
C THR A 96 -9.32 -0.01 -10.39
N GLY A 97 -9.38 -0.30 -11.69
CA GLY A 97 -10.50 -1.05 -12.25
C GLY A 97 -10.59 -2.45 -11.66
N ILE A 98 -9.48 -3.16 -11.59
CA ILE A 98 -9.44 -4.52 -11.06
C ILE A 98 -9.88 -4.54 -9.61
N PHE A 99 -9.29 -3.69 -8.79
CA PHE A 99 -9.58 -3.67 -7.36
C PHE A 99 -11.01 -3.25 -7.08
N GLN A 100 -11.53 -2.25 -7.79
CA GLN A 100 -12.91 -1.84 -7.59
C GLN A 100 -13.91 -2.91 -8.01
N LEU A 101 -13.65 -3.59 -9.12
CA LEU A 101 -14.53 -4.66 -9.59
C LEU A 101 -14.47 -5.89 -8.69
N SER A 102 -13.26 -6.25 -8.24
CA SER A 102 -13.06 -7.48 -7.47
C SER A 102 -13.51 -7.34 -6.02
N TRP A 103 -13.28 -6.19 -5.40
CA TRP A 103 -13.47 -6.05 -3.97
C TRP A 103 -14.44 -4.94 -3.56
N ARG A 104 -14.85 -4.09 -4.49
CA ARG A 104 -15.89 -3.06 -4.29
C ARG A 104 -15.73 -2.25 -3.00
N ARG A 105 -14.50 -1.83 -2.69
CA ARG A 105 -14.23 -1.11 -1.44
C ARG A 105 -14.02 0.37 -1.69
N LYS A 106 -14.74 1.19 -0.92
CA LYS A 106 -14.60 2.65 -0.96
C LYS A 106 -13.37 3.12 -0.19
N THR A 107 -12.70 2.22 0.50
CA THR A 107 -11.52 2.52 1.30
C THR A 107 -10.22 2.24 0.57
N PHE A 108 -10.28 1.89 -0.71
CA PHE A 108 -9.13 1.62 -1.55
C PHE A 108 -8.84 2.83 -2.43
N PHE A 109 -7.59 3.34 -2.37
CA PHE A 109 -7.18 4.53 -3.11
C PHE A 109 -5.92 4.24 -3.91
N VAL A 110 -5.85 4.78 -5.13
CA VAL A 110 -4.66 4.71 -5.98
C VAL A 110 -4.17 6.14 -6.21
N HIS A 111 -2.91 6.38 -5.88
CA HIS A 111 -2.30 7.71 -5.98
C HIS A 111 -1.10 7.70 -6.91
N ALA A 112 -0.80 8.84 -7.51
CA ALA A 112 0.41 9.03 -8.30
C ALA A 112 1.60 9.47 -7.43
N LYS A 113 1.33 10.10 -6.29
CA LYS A 113 2.34 10.66 -5.41
C LYS A 113 2.01 10.38 -3.96
N VAL A 114 3.05 10.23 -3.14
CA VAL A 114 2.89 9.99 -1.71
C VAL A 114 2.08 11.11 -1.04
N GLN A 115 2.29 12.35 -1.46
CA GLN A 115 1.60 13.50 -0.87
C GLN A 115 0.08 13.41 -0.97
N GLU A 116 -0.43 12.68 -1.96
CA GLU A 116 -1.87 12.53 -2.16
C GLU A 116 -2.52 11.65 -1.09
N VAL A 117 -1.74 10.80 -0.43
CA VAL A 117 -2.24 9.92 0.62
C VAL A 117 -2.88 10.72 1.75
N GLN A 118 -2.21 11.79 2.18
CA GLN A 118 -2.68 12.60 3.31
C GLN A 118 -4.02 13.25 3.04
N GLY A 119 -4.32 13.58 1.80
CA GLY A 119 -5.60 14.16 1.43
C GLY A 119 -6.75 13.16 1.39
N SER A 120 -6.45 11.86 1.50
CA SER A 120 -7.44 10.80 1.38
C SER A 120 -7.75 10.11 2.71
N VAL A 121 -7.10 10.51 3.80
CA VAL A 121 -7.35 9.92 5.10
C VAL A 121 -8.24 10.83 5.95
N ALA A 122 -9.00 10.21 6.83
CA ALA A 122 -9.88 10.93 7.74
C ALA A 122 -9.05 11.80 8.70
N PRO A 123 -9.60 12.91 9.19
CA PRO A 123 -8.86 13.79 10.10
C PRO A 123 -8.28 13.07 11.31
N GLU A 124 -9.00 12.10 11.86
CA GLU A 124 -8.54 11.35 13.03
C GLU A 124 -7.37 10.41 12.71
N GLU A 125 -7.09 10.15 11.44
CA GLU A 125 -5.97 9.31 11.02
C GLU A 125 -4.78 10.10 10.49
N GLN A 126 -4.89 11.43 10.41
CA GLN A 126 -3.82 12.26 9.85
C GLN A 126 -2.49 12.10 10.60
N GLN A 127 -2.53 12.15 11.93
CA GLN A 127 -1.32 11.99 12.73
C GLN A 127 -0.70 10.61 12.56
N THR A 128 -1.54 9.58 12.50
CA THR A 128 -1.09 8.20 12.30
C THR A 128 -0.35 8.06 10.98
N VAL A 129 -0.91 8.61 9.92
CA VAL A 129 -0.29 8.57 8.58
C VAL A 129 0.97 9.42 8.54
N ASN A 130 0.94 10.61 9.13
CA ASN A 130 2.11 11.49 9.17
C ASN A 130 3.29 10.81 9.84
N LYS A 131 3.05 10.15 10.97
CA LYS A 131 4.09 9.42 11.69
C LYS A 131 4.66 8.27 10.86
N LEU A 132 3.80 7.52 10.19
CA LEU A 132 4.21 6.44 9.31
C LEU A 132 5.11 6.97 8.19
N LEU A 133 4.68 8.02 7.51
CA LEU A 133 5.43 8.59 6.40
C LEU A 133 6.74 9.22 6.85
N ASP A 134 6.78 9.81 8.05
CA ASP A 134 8.02 10.36 8.61
C ASP A 134 9.05 9.26 8.85
N VAL A 135 8.64 8.11 9.39
CA VAL A 135 9.54 6.98 9.60
C VAL A 135 10.01 6.43 8.25
N ALA A 136 9.11 6.29 7.29
CA ALA A 136 9.47 5.82 5.95
C ALA A 136 10.47 6.77 5.28
N ARG A 137 10.26 8.08 5.42
CA ARG A 137 11.17 9.08 4.85
C ARG A 137 12.53 9.01 5.50
N SER A 138 12.59 8.86 6.83
CA SER A 138 13.87 8.78 7.53
C SER A 138 14.68 7.56 7.15
N ARG A 139 14.03 6.51 6.66
CA ARG A 139 14.70 5.29 6.18
C ARG A 139 14.97 5.31 4.68
N GLY A 140 14.68 6.42 4.00
CA GLY A 140 14.88 6.52 2.56
C GLY A 140 13.91 5.71 1.73
N LEU A 141 12.77 5.34 2.27
CA LEU A 141 11.80 4.50 1.57
C LEU A 141 10.76 5.30 0.81
N LEU A 142 10.72 6.61 0.98
CA LEU A 142 9.89 7.49 0.18
C LEU A 142 10.73 8.11 -0.92
N GLU A 143 10.08 8.43 -2.05
CA GLU A 143 10.76 9.13 -3.13
C GLU A 143 11.28 10.45 -2.61
N THR A 144 12.55 10.66 -2.79
CA THR A 144 13.17 11.92 -2.44
C THR A 144 13.06 12.90 -3.58
N SER A 145 12.01 12.90 -4.27
CA SER A 145 11.81 13.76 -5.41
C SER A 145 12.30 15.16 -5.13
N LEU A 146 13.36 15.39 -5.62
CA LEU A 146 14.03 16.65 -5.42
C LEU A 146 13.70 17.60 -6.54
#